data_73f205cbe5cf2311c8a3ac8862345aa6
#
_entry.id   73f205cbe5cf2311c8a3ac8862345aa6
#
_cell.length_a   1.000
_cell.length_b   1.000
_cell.length_c   1.000
_cell.angle_alpha   90.00
_cell.angle_beta   90.00
_cell.angle_gamma   90.00
#
_symmetry.space_group_name_H-M   'P 1'
#
loop_
_entity.id
_entity.type
_entity.pdbx_description
1 polymer ?
#
loop_
_entity_poly.entity_id
_entity_poly.type
_entity_poly.pdbx_seq_one_letter_code
_entity_poly.pdbx_strand_id
1 'polypeptide(L)'
;DGRLYAYDLDVYADDDQIQKWLRSWRALATGQNNLKRTAHHSLQLDAETGVGLAGYDANDPLENLLTENELDLLTEDDIALLVSLAATTGADPQVMLRWSDDGGHTWSNEHWRSMGRLGNYGYRTIWRRLGMTEKIRDRVYEVSGTDPVKIAIMGAELFVTPTNS
;
A
#
# COMPACT_ATOMS: atom_id res chain seq x y z
N ASP A 1 15.29 8.65 -25.50
CA ASP A 1 15.40 10.07 -25.21
C ASP A 1 16.86 10.54 -25.10
N GLY A 2 17.85 9.62 -24.99
CA GLY A 2 19.27 9.91 -24.94
C GLY A 2 19.76 10.50 -23.61
N ARG A 3 18.96 10.42 -22.54
CA ARG A 3 19.38 10.82 -21.19
C ARG A 3 20.11 9.69 -20.49
N LEU A 4 21.08 10.04 -19.67
CA LEU A 4 21.77 9.12 -18.78
C LEU A 4 21.12 9.21 -17.40
N TYR A 5 20.71 8.06 -16.86
CA TYR A 5 20.12 7.95 -15.53
C TYR A 5 21.09 7.23 -14.60
N ALA A 6 21.17 7.69 -13.36
CA ALA A 6 21.88 7.03 -12.29
C ALA A 6 20.88 6.34 -11.36
N TYR A 7 21.23 5.15 -10.88
CA TYR A 7 20.48 4.53 -9.79
C TYR A 7 20.82 5.21 -8.48
N ASP A 8 19.79 5.67 -7.78
CA ASP A 8 19.89 6.22 -6.44
C ASP A 8 19.00 5.41 -5.51
N LEU A 9 19.50 5.07 -4.31
CA LEU A 9 18.78 4.26 -3.33
C LEU A 9 17.69 5.05 -2.60
N ASP A 10 17.74 6.37 -2.67
CA ASP A 10 16.81 7.26 -2.00
C ASP A 10 15.74 7.83 -2.97
N VAL A 11 15.80 7.47 -4.25
CA VAL A 11 14.83 7.87 -5.26
C VAL A 11 13.92 6.69 -5.62
N TYR A 12 12.63 6.83 -5.38
CA TYR A 12 11.61 5.80 -5.59
C TYR A 12 10.63 6.13 -6.72
N ALA A 13 10.99 7.08 -7.58
CA ALA A 13 10.25 7.43 -8.79
C ALA A 13 11.16 7.31 -10.00
N ASP A 14 10.60 7.14 -11.18
CA ASP A 14 11.30 7.10 -12.45
C ASP A 14 11.00 8.38 -13.24
N ASP A 15 11.94 9.34 -13.24
CA ASP A 15 11.79 10.65 -13.90
C ASP A 15 10.43 11.31 -13.52
N ASP A 16 10.16 11.42 -12.21
CA ASP A 16 8.91 11.91 -11.62
C ASP A 16 7.64 11.08 -11.96
N GLN A 17 7.83 9.91 -12.57
CA GLN A 17 6.74 8.99 -12.84
C GLN A 17 6.54 8.03 -11.67
N ILE A 18 5.28 7.78 -11.34
CA ILE A 18 4.92 6.80 -10.31
C ILE A 18 5.37 5.41 -10.75
N GLN A 19 6.19 4.76 -9.91
CA GLN A 19 6.56 3.37 -10.10
C GLN A 19 5.65 2.45 -9.28
N LYS A 20 5.00 1.51 -9.97
CA LYS A 20 4.27 0.43 -9.29
C LYS A 20 5.18 -0.75 -9.07
N TRP A 21 5.43 -1.11 -7.82
CA TRP A 21 6.03 -2.39 -7.48
C TRP A 21 4.96 -3.45 -7.27
N LEU A 22 5.30 -4.70 -7.52
CA LEU A 22 4.38 -5.82 -7.44
C LEU A 22 5.10 -7.09 -7.00
N ARG A 23 4.45 -7.85 -6.10
CA ARG A 23 4.85 -9.19 -5.70
C ARG A 23 3.65 -10.12 -5.70
N SER A 24 3.79 -11.27 -6.34
CA SER A 24 2.75 -12.29 -6.37
C SER A 24 3.31 -13.64 -5.94
N TRP A 25 2.47 -14.43 -5.26
CA TRP A 25 2.82 -15.78 -4.83
C TRP A 25 1.58 -16.64 -4.68
N ARG A 26 1.76 -17.95 -4.75
CA ARG A 26 0.69 -18.90 -4.43
C ARG A 26 0.44 -18.92 -2.93
N ALA A 27 -0.82 -18.96 -2.53
CA ALA A 27 -1.22 -18.89 -1.13
C ALA A 27 -0.71 -20.07 -0.30
N LEU A 28 -0.70 -21.26 -0.87
CA LEU A 28 -0.25 -22.46 -0.20
C LEU A 28 0.60 -23.28 -1.15
N ALA A 29 1.82 -23.58 -0.71
CA ALA A 29 2.56 -24.65 -1.31
C ALA A 29 1.82 -25.97 -1.03
N THR A 30 1.56 -26.68 -2.06
CA THR A 30 0.97 -27.98 -2.15
C THR A 30 1.32 -28.93 -1.01
N GLY A 31 0.38 -29.63 -0.52
CA GLY A 31 0.52 -30.68 0.46
C GLY A 31 -0.74 -31.53 0.44
N GLN A 32 -0.99 -32.27 1.49
CA GLN A 32 -2.18 -33.12 1.61
C GLN A 32 -3.52 -32.35 1.50
N ASN A 33 -3.50 -31.04 1.65
CA ASN A 33 -4.68 -30.18 1.57
C ASN A 33 -5.00 -29.67 0.16
N ASN A 34 -4.26 -30.08 -0.85
CA ASN A 34 -4.38 -29.59 -2.23
C ASN A 34 -5.76 -29.79 -2.85
N LEU A 35 -6.52 -30.69 -2.31
CA LEU A 35 -7.84 -31.07 -2.79
C LEU A 35 -9.02 -30.56 -1.92
N LYS A 36 -8.75 -29.85 -0.85
CA LYS A 36 -9.79 -29.33 0.06
C LYS A 36 -9.90 -27.81 -0.05
N ARG A 37 -11.09 -27.30 0.06
CA ARG A 37 -11.29 -25.87 0.24
C ARG A 37 -10.61 -25.42 1.51
N THR A 38 -10.07 -24.23 1.49
CA THR A 38 -9.44 -23.59 2.65
C THR A 38 -10.11 -22.26 2.93
N ALA A 39 -10.40 -22.00 4.19
CA ALA A 39 -10.88 -20.69 4.63
C ALA A 39 -9.66 -19.83 4.99
N HIS A 40 -9.55 -18.68 4.35
CA HIS A 40 -8.49 -17.72 4.57
C HIS A 40 -9.00 -16.61 5.49
N HIS A 41 -8.49 -16.57 6.71
CA HIS A 41 -8.96 -15.64 7.74
C HIS A 41 -8.25 -14.29 7.68
N SER A 42 -6.94 -14.33 7.59
CA SER A 42 -6.13 -13.11 7.51
C SER A 42 -4.80 -13.36 6.83
N LEU A 43 -4.30 -12.30 6.22
CA LEU A 43 -2.94 -12.17 5.71
C LEU A 43 -2.30 -10.97 6.42
N GLN A 44 -1.20 -11.18 7.09
CA GLN A 44 -0.35 -10.12 7.63
C GLN A 44 0.90 -10.00 6.77
N LEU A 45 1.20 -8.78 6.36
CA LEU A 45 2.44 -8.48 5.68
C LEU A 45 3.50 -8.12 6.74
N ASP A 46 4.61 -8.81 6.70
CA ASP A 46 5.79 -8.49 7.50
C ASP A 46 6.73 -7.62 6.66
N ALA A 47 6.68 -6.33 6.93
CA ALA A 47 7.42 -5.31 6.19
C ALA A 47 7.93 -4.24 7.14
N GLU A 48 8.95 -3.52 6.71
CA GLU A 48 9.39 -2.32 7.41
C GLU A 48 8.27 -1.28 7.36
N THR A 49 7.79 -0.85 8.52
CA THR A 49 6.71 0.13 8.67
C THR A 49 7.25 1.45 9.22
N GLY A 50 6.45 2.52 9.08
CA GLY A 50 6.86 3.83 9.59
C GLY A 50 7.86 4.56 8.70
N VAL A 51 7.96 4.17 7.44
CA VAL A 51 8.85 4.74 6.42
C VAL A 51 8.16 5.77 5.53
N GLY A 52 6.96 6.19 5.91
CA GLY A 52 6.24 7.26 5.19
C GLY A 52 7.06 8.54 5.13
N LEU A 53 6.83 9.33 4.09
CA LEU A 53 7.45 10.63 3.97
C LEU A 53 6.87 11.59 5.01
N ALA A 54 7.65 12.58 5.43
CA ALA A 54 7.13 13.66 6.25
C ALA A 54 5.97 14.34 5.50
N GLY A 55 4.83 14.46 6.16
CA GLY A 55 3.61 15.04 5.55
C GLY A 55 3.73 16.54 5.24
N TYR A 56 4.91 17.11 5.41
CA TYR A 56 5.24 18.50 5.14
C TYR A 56 6.64 18.53 4.52
N ASP A 57 6.72 18.94 3.28
CA ASP A 57 7.98 19.39 2.71
C ASP A 57 8.07 20.90 2.89
N ALA A 58 9.17 21.38 3.47
CA ALA A 58 9.40 22.83 3.63
C ALA A 58 9.46 23.58 2.29
N ASN A 59 9.56 22.86 1.19
CA ASN A 59 9.53 23.39 -0.17
C ASN A 59 8.16 23.27 -0.85
N ASP A 60 7.18 22.60 -0.22
CA ASP A 60 5.83 22.55 -0.76
C ASP A 60 5.25 23.97 -0.73
N PRO A 61 4.67 24.45 -1.85
CA PRO A 61 4.01 25.74 -1.85
C PRO A 61 2.86 25.72 -0.85
N LEU A 62 2.99 26.56 0.17
CA LEU A 62 1.88 26.81 1.10
C LEU A 62 0.86 27.66 0.35
N GLU A 63 -0.35 27.17 0.26
CA GLU A 63 -1.47 27.93 -0.30
C GLU A 63 -2.30 28.55 0.82
N ASN A 64 -2.81 29.75 0.56
CA ASN A 64 -3.72 30.42 1.49
C ASN A 64 -5.03 29.65 1.56
N LEU A 65 -5.52 29.43 2.76
CA LEU A 65 -6.88 28.92 2.95
C LEU A 65 -7.87 30.03 2.53
N LEU A 66 -8.66 29.73 1.50
CA LEU A 66 -9.63 30.70 0.97
C LEU A 66 -11.04 30.43 1.53
N THR A 67 -11.79 31.47 1.67
CA THR A 67 -13.26 31.40 1.85
C THR A 67 -13.92 30.99 0.54
N GLU A 68 -15.22 30.65 0.58
CA GLU A 68 -16.01 30.36 -0.63
C GLU A 68 -16.06 31.52 -1.65
N ASN A 69 -15.70 32.73 -1.23
CA ASN A 69 -15.64 33.95 -2.06
C ASN A 69 -14.21 34.28 -2.52
N GLU A 70 -13.28 33.30 -2.46
CA GLU A 70 -11.87 33.47 -2.86
C GLU A 70 -11.10 34.53 -2.04
N LEU A 71 -11.52 34.80 -0.82
CA LEU A 71 -10.81 35.68 0.11
C LEU A 71 -9.97 34.88 1.06
N ASP A 72 -8.76 35.37 1.38
CA ASP A 72 -7.87 34.73 2.35
C ASP A 72 -8.53 34.63 3.73
N LEU A 73 -8.48 33.45 4.34
CA LEU A 73 -8.83 33.24 5.72
C LEU A 73 -7.68 33.76 6.58
N LEU A 74 -7.95 34.80 7.37
CA LEU A 74 -6.96 35.42 8.24
C LEU A 74 -7.20 35.05 9.70
N THR A 75 -6.12 35.04 10.49
CA THR A 75 -6.20 35.01 11.95
C THR A 75 -6.64 36.40 12.47
N GLU A 76 -6.92 36.52 13.76
CA GLU A 76 -7.25 37.82 14.40
C GLU A 76 -6.10 38.84 14.31
N ASP A 77 -4.88 38.41 14.00
CA ASP A 77 -3.69 39.24 13.79
C ASP A 77 -3.43 39.54 12.29
N ASP A 78 -4.42 39.39 11.43
CA ASP A 78 -4.33 39.60 9.96
C ASP A 78 -3.28 38.72 9.24
N ILE A 79 -2.96 37.57 9.79
CA ILE A 79 -2.04 36.60 9.19
C ILE A 79 -2.85 35.57 8.40
N ALA A 80 -2.53 35.38 7.10
CA ALA A 80 -3.18 34.37 6.28
C ALA A 80 -2.94 32.98 6.83
N LEU A 81 -4.01 32.20 6.97
CA LEU A 81 -3.93 30.80 7.31
C LEU A 81 -3.43 30.03 6.10
N LEU A 82 -2.24 29.44 6.24
CA LEU A 82 -1.60 28.64 5.22
C LEU A 82 -1.94 27.17 5.44
N VAL A 83 -2.30 26.49 4.38
CA VAL A 83 -2.47 25.04 4.38
C VAL A 83 -1.58 24.43 3.32
N SER A 84 -0.92 23.35 3.66
CA SER A 84 -0.32 22.48 2.66
C SER A 84 -1.44 21.65 2.05
N LEU A 85 -1.86 21.97 0.84
CA LEU A 85 -2.86 21.23 0.07
C LEU A 85 -2.33 19.90 -0.45
N ALA A 86 -1.02 19.75 -0.51
CA ALA A 86 -0.40 18.48 -0.85
C ALA A 86 -0.50 17.54 0.36
N ALA A 87 -1.52 16.69 0.37
CA ALA A 87 -1.35 15.40 1.03
C ALA A 87 -0.14 14.75 0.39
N THR A 88 1.04 14.92 1.01
CA THR A 88 2.31 14.48 0.43
C THR A 88 2.17 13.02 0.08
N THR A 89 2.23 12.70 -1.22
CA THR A 89 2.19 11.31 -1.69
C THR A 89 3.26 10.54 -0.93
N GLY A 90 2.87 9.47 -0.25
CA GLY A 90 3.79 8.71 0.60
C GLY A 90 3.81 9.11 2.08
N ALA A 91 3.06 10.12 2.53
CA ALA A 91 2.96 10.43 3.97
C ALA A 91 2.30 9.31 4.77
N ASP A 92 1.32 8.63 4.19
CA ASP A 92 0.71 7.41 4.72
C ASP A 92 0.71 6.34 3.62
N PRO A 93 1.86 5.68 3.39
CA PRO A 93 2.02 4.81 2.25
C PRO A 93 1.03 3.65 2.32
N GLN A 94 0.42 3.38 1.18
CA GLN A 94 -0.62 2.37 1.03
C GLN A 94 -0.09 1.15 0.29
N VAL A 95 -0.55 0.01 0.71
CA VAL A 95 -0.31 -1.25 0.02
C VAL A 95 -1.63 -1.91 -0.34
N MET A 96 -1.69 -2.43 -1.55
CA MET A 96 -2.87 -3.03 -2.16
C MET A 96 -2.71 -4.53 -2.19
N LEU A 97 -3.70 -5.25 -1.68
CA LEU A 97 -3.82 -6.70 -1.80
C LEU A 97 -4.94 -7.04 -2.76
N ARG A 98 -4.71 -7.94 -3.68
CA ARG A 98 -5.74 -8.64 -4.45
C ARG A 98 -5.41 -10.12 -4.55
N TRP A 99 -6.38 -10.92 -4.86
CA TRP A 99 -6.19 -12.36 -5.05
C TRP A 99 -6.97 -12.88 -6.26
N SER A 100 -6.50 -14.01 -6.74
CA SER A 100 -7.13 -14.78 -7.80
C SER A 100 -7.34 -16.20 -7.28
N ASP A 101 -8.47 -16.80 -7.58
CA ASP A 101 -8.77 -18.21 -7.24
C ASP A 101 -8.63 -19.15 -8.43
N ASP A 102 -8.22 -18.63 -9.59
CA ASP A 102 -8.08 -19.36 -10.87
C ASP A 102 -6.65 -19.30 -11.45
N GLY A 103 -5.66 -19.16 -10.57
CA GLY A 103 -4.25 -19.16 -10.98
C GLY A 103 -3.78 -17.84 -11.60
N GLY A 104 -4.52 -16.75 -11.46
CA GLY A 104 -4.12 -15.43 -11.95
C GLY A 104 -4.89 -14.95 -13.19
N HIS A 105 -5.93 -15.66 -13.62
CA HIS A 105 -6.73 -15.25 -14.76
C HIS A 105 -7.75 -14.15 -14.42
N THR A 106 -8.43 -14.28 -13.28
CA THR A 106 -9.34 -13.26 -12.77
C THR A 106 -8.89 -12.78 -11.38
N TRP A 107 -9.03 -11.50 -11.11
CA TRP A 107 -8.56 -10.90 -9.88
C TRP A 107 -9.70 -10.24 -9.11
N SER A 108 -9.63 -10.32 -7.79
CA SER A 108 -10.52 -9.56 -6.90
C SER A 108 -10.26 -8.05 -7.03
N ASN A 109 -11.15 -7.26 -6.46
CA ASN A 109 -10.86 -5.84 -6.24
C ASN A 109 -9.64 -5.67 -5.33
N GLU A 110 -8.98 -4.54 -5.44
CA GLU A 110 -7.87 -4.17 -4.58
C GLU A 110 -8.36 -3.79 -3.18
N HIS A 111 -7.69 -4.33 -2.17
CA HIS A 111 -7.94 -4.05 -0.76
C HIS A 111 -6.77 -3.27 -0.18
N TRP A 112 -6.99 -2.01 0.07
CA TRP A 112 -5.98 -1.08 0.51
C TRP A 112 -5.74 -1.13 2.02
N ARG A 113 -4.48 -1.02 2.43
CA ARG A 113 -4.06 -0.90 3.82
C ARG A 113 -2.85 0.01 3.92
N SER A 114 -2.83 0.82 4.99
CA SER A 114 -1.67 1.62 5.35
C SER A 114 -0.48 0.74 5.74
N MET A 115 0.72 1.23 5.49
CA MET A 115 1.98 0.69 6.02
C MET A 115 2.49 1.49 7.23
N GLY A 116 1.71 2.46 7.70
CA GLY A 116 2.06 3.33 8.81
C GLY A 116 2.80 4.59 8.36
N ARG A 117 2.37 5.71 8.93
CA ARG A 117 3.02 7.01 8.74
C ARG A 117 4.43 7.01 9.29
N LEU A 118 5.22 8.01 8.91
CA LEU A 118 6.57 8.21 9.43
C LEU A 118 6.60 8.10 10.98
N GLY A 119 7.53 7.27 11.47
CA GLY A 119 7.71 7.04 12.91
C GLY A 119 6.74 6.03 13.54
N ASN A 120 5.76 5.50 12.82
CA ASN A 120 4.85 4.47 13.34
C ASN A 120 5.41 3.06 13.07
N TYR A 121 6.50 2.71 13.70
CA TYR A 121 7.23 1.46 13.50
C TYR A 121 6.52 0.21 14.03
N GLY A 122 5.51 0.36 14.86
CA GLY A 122 4.72 -0.75 15.42
C GLY A 122 3.47 -1.09 14.62
N TYR A 123 3.32 -0.52 13.44
CA TYR A 123 2.13 -0.71 12.63
C TYR A 123 2.09 -2.12 12.04
N ARG A 124 0.88 -2.70 11.94
CA ARG A 124 0.67 -4.04 11.37
C ARG A 124 -0.26 -3.95 10.17
N THR A 125 0.26 -4.26 9.01
CA THR A 125 -0.50 -4.32 7.78
C THR A 125 -1.20 -5.66 7.67
N ILE A 126 -2.50 -5.70 8.03
CA ILE A 126 -3.30 -6.93 8.08
C ILE A 126 -4.57 -6.77 7.27
N TRP A 127 -4.83 -7.74 6.40
CA TRP A 127 -6.13 -7.95 5.77
C TRP A 127 -6.83 -9.11 6.45
N ARG A 128 -8.14 -8.98 6.65
CA ARG A 128 -8.97 -9.99 7.31
C ARG A 128 -10.15 -10.35 6.42
N ARG A 129 -10.75 -11.51 6.67
CA ARG A 129 -11.93 -12.00 5.97
C ARG A 129 -11.68 -12.19 4.46
N LEU A 130 -10.61 -12.89 4.13
CA LEU A 130 -10.19 -13.14 2.75
C LEU A 130 -11.04 -14.22 2.06
N GLY A 131 -12.04 -14.76 2.75
CA GLY A 131 -13.00 -15.70 2.19
C GLY A 131 -12.46 -17.13 2.07
N MET A 132 -13.18 -17.93 1.32
CA MET A 132 -12.86 -19.34 1.09
C MET A 132 -12.40 -19.53 -0.35
N THR A 133 -11.41 -20.40 -0.53
CA THR A 133 -10.95 -20.75 -1.88
C THR A 133 -12.01 -21.53 -2.62
N GLU A 134 -11.99 -21.47 -3.94
CA GLU A 134 -12.79 -22.34 -4.80
C GLU A 134 -12.25 -23.78 -4.81
N LYS A 135 -12.94 -24.66 -5.52
CA LYS A 135 -12.63 -26.10 -5.52
C LYS A 135 -11.25 -26.46 -6.04
N ILE A 136 -10.72 -25.71 -7.00
CA ILE A 136 -9.45 -26.00 -7.66
C ILE A 136 -8.24 -25.39 -6.94
N ARG A 137 -8.47 -24.41 -6.04
CA ARG A 137 -7.52 -23.93 -5.04
C ARG A 137 -6.21 -23.41 -5.50
N ASP A 138 -6.21 -22.74 -6.60
CA ASP A 138 -5.02 -22.07 -7.08
C ASP A 138 -5.05 -20.59 -6.70
N ARG A 139 -5.27 -20.34 -5.40
CA ARG A 139 -5.27 -18.98 -4.90
C ARG A 139 -3.89 -18.39 -4.99
N VAL A 140 -3.82 -17.32 -5.75
CA VAL A 140 -2.63 -16.48 -5.89
C VAL A 140 -2.93 -15.16 -5.20
N TYR A 141 -2.04 -14.70 -4.36
CA TYR A 141 -2.06 -13.37 -3.79
C TYR A 141 -1.11 -12.47 -4.55
N GLU A 142 -1.50 -11.23 -4.69
CA GLU A 142 -0.66 -10.18 -5.24
C GLU A 142 -0.72 -8.95 -4.33
N VAL A 143 0.45 -8.46 -3.96
CA VAL A 143 0.63 -7.23 -3.20
C VAL A 143 1.33 -6.23 -4.09
N SER A 144 0.86 -5.01 -4.11
CA SER A 144 1.45 -3.92 -4.89
C SER A 144 1.35 -2.59 -4.16
N GLY A 145 2.15 -1.63 -4.59
CA GLY A 145 2.12 -0.27 -4.09
C GLY A 145 2.65 0.69 -5.12
N THR A 146 2.30 1.95 -4.95
CA THR A 146 2.63 3.04 -5.89
C THR A 146 3.26 4.23 -5.19
N ASP A 147 3.27 4.25 -3.85
CA ASP A 147 3.84 5.36 -3.11
C ASP A 147 5.37 5.40 -3.25
N PRO A 148 5.96 6.59 -3.42
CA PRO A 148 7.41 6.76 -3.63
C PRO A 148 8.17 6.68 -2.31
N VAL A 149 8.06 5.55 -1.62
CA VAL A 149 8.71 5.29 -0.34
C VAL A 149 9.52 4.00 -0.41
N LYS A 150 10.49 3.88 0.47
CA LYS A 150 11.24 2.63 0.64
C LYS A 150 10.30 1.49 1.01
N ILE A 151 10.36 0.40 0.27
CA ILE A 151 9.59 -0.81 0.56
C ILE A 151 10.54 -1.97 0.83
N ALA A 152 10.50 -2.49 2.05
CA ALA A 152 11.24 -3.69 2.44
C ALA A 152 10.25 -4.71 3.01
N ILE A 153 9.96 -5.74 2.23
CA ILE A 153 9.08 -6.84 2.62
C ILE A 153 9.96 -8.02 3.03
N MET A 154 9.81 -8.47 4.27
CA MET A 154 10.53 -9.61 4.84
C MET A 154 9.75 -10.91 4.65
N GLY A 155 8.42 -10.85 4.75
CA GLY A 155 7.58 -12.03 4.62
C GLY A 155 6.09 -11.71 4.65
N ALA A 156 5.30 -12.76 4.66
CA ALA A 156 3.86 -12.67 4.87
C ALA A 156 3.38 -13.90 5.65
N GLU A 157 2.53 -13.67 6.63
CA GLU A 157 1.90 -14.72 7.42
C GLU A 157 0.44 -14.86 7.01
N LEU A 158 0.07 -16.06 6.61
CA LEU A 158 -1.28 -16.39 6.19
C LEU A 158 -1.93 -17.33 7.21
N PHE A 159 -3.04 -16.89 7.80
CA PHE A 159 -3.84 -17.72 8.70
C PHE A 159 -5.00 -18.37 7.96
N VAL A 160 -4.95 -19.71 7.85
CA VAL A 160 -5.91 -20.51 7.10
C VAL A 160 -6.38 -21.71 7.90
N THR A 161 -7.60 -22.18 7.61
CA THR A 161 -8.09 -23.45 8.09
C THR A 161 -8.60 -24.30 6.93
N PRO A 162 -8.24 -25.59 6.88
CA PRO A 162 -8.83 -26.50 5.90
C PRO A 162 -10.30 -26.74 6.24
N THR A 163 -11.13 -26.88 5.24
CA THR A 163 -12.53 -27.27 5.41
C THR A 163 -12.72 -28.74 5.08
N ASN A 164 -13.74 -29.35 5.64
CA ASN A 164 -14.04 -30.78 5.44
C ASN A 164 -14.83 -31.05 4.15
N SER A 165 -15.01 -30.06 3.29
CA SER A 165 -15.81 -30.17 2.05
C SER A 165 -14.93 -30.12 0.81
#